data_cf81ab8315a9a17cd4f38428506674e0
#
_entry.id   cf81ab8315a9a17cd4f38428506674e0
#
_cell.length_a   1.000
_cell.length_b   1.000
_cell.length_c   1.000
_cell.angle_alpha   90.00
_cell.angle_beta   90.00
_cell.angle_gamma   90.00
#
_symmetry.space_group_name_H-M   'P 1'
#
loop_
_entity.id
_entity.type
_entity.pdbx_description
1 polymer ?
#
loop_
_entity_poly.entity_id
_entity_poly.type
_entity_poly.pdbx_seq_one_letter_code
_entity_poly.pdbx_strand_id
1 'polypeptide(L)'
;MQADGSWTDIDYNDQISADGWKPNGHLNRLKAMALNYKHPESKFFNNATLLQQIEKGLLCFKKKAPSCSDNWWYNDIGAPQAYMIPLLLLKGHISHENMLVAAAYLKDKIESLS
;
A
#
# COMPACT_ATOMS: atom_id res chain seq x y z
N MET A 1 -2.68 -1.88 13.43
CA MET A 1 -1.70 -0.99 12.73
C MET A 1 -0.98 -0.13 13.76
N GLN A 2 0.32 -0.02 13.64
CA GLN A 2 1.13 0.85 14.49
C GLN A 2 0.99 2.32 14.08
N ALA A 3 1.51 3.23 14.91
CA ALA A 3 1.41 4.67 14.68
C ALA A 3 2.09 5.11 13.36
N ASP A 4 3.13 4.38 12.91
CA ASP A 4 3.84 4.69 11.67
C ASP A 4 3.18 4.11 10.41
N GLY A 5 2.08 3.38 10.56
CA GLY A 5 1.36 2.76 9.45
C GLY A 5 1.79 1.33 9.15
N SER A 6 2.71 0.76 9.93
CA SER A 6 3.16 -0.63 9.76
C SER A 6 2.35 -1.61 10.62
N TRP A 7 2.53 -2.91 10.37
CA TRP A 7 2.00 -3.98 11.22
C TRP A 7 3.13 -4.77 11.84
N THR A 8 2.97 -5.14 13.11
CA THR A 8 4.00 -5.88 13.87
C THR A 8 4.24 -7.29 13.34
N ASP A 9 3.25 -7.89 12.70
CA ASP A 9 3.32 -9.26 12.19
C ASP A 9 3.84 -9.36 10.76
N ILE A 10 4.24 -8.26 10.15
CA ILE A 10 4.80 -8.23 8.80
C ILE A 10 6.29 -7.95 8.88
N ASP A 11 7.10 -8.83 8.29
CA ASP A 11 8.54 -8.62 8.15
C ASP A 11 8.82 -7.83 6.86
N TYR A 12 9.06 -6.53 7.01
CA TYR A 12 9.33 -5.64 5.88
C TYR A 12 10.73 -5.82 5.30
N ASN A 13 11.58 -6.57 5.99
CA ASN A 13 12.92 -6.90 5.51
C ASN A 13 12.96 -8.24 4.76
N ASP A 14 11.84 -8.94 4.66
CA ASP A 14 11.74 -10.17 3.89
C ASP A 14 12.02 -9.88 2.42
N GLN A 15 12.96 -10.62 1.84
CA GLN A 15 13.37 -10.49 0.44
C GLN A 15 13.11 -11.75 -0.37
N ILE A 16 12.41 -12.72 0.22
CA ILE A 16 12.23 -14.07 -0.35
C ILE A 16 10.75 -14.32 -0.66
N SER A 17 10.47 -14.89 -1.81
CA SER A 17 9.10 -15.15 -2.27
C SER A 17 8.61 -16.59 -2.06
N ALA A 18 9.43 -17.49 -1.50
CA ALA A 18 9.12 -18.92 -1.43
C ALA A 18 7.76 -19.24 -0.78
N ASP A 19 7.42 -18.55 0.32
CA ASP A 19 6.13 -18.71 1.01
C ASP A 19 5.27 -17.46 0.88
N GLY A 20 5.42 -16.76 -0.23
CA GLY A 20 4.83 -15.46 -0.44
C GLY A 20 5.70 -14.37 0.18
N TRP A 21 5.93 -13.31 -0.58
CA TRP A 21 6.73 -12.17 -0.12
C TRP A 21 5.94 -11.42 0.96
N LYS A 22 6.44 -11.41 2.20
CA LYS A 22 5.70 -10.90 3.36
C LYS A 22 5.23 -9.44 3.23
N PRO A 23 6.04 -8.51 2.71
CA PRO A 23 5.57 -7.11 2.56
C PRO A 23 4.33 -6.97 1.67
N ASN A 24 4.05 -7.92 0.78
CA ASN A 24 2.84 -7.90 -0.04
C ASN A 24 1.58 -7.94 0.83
N GLY A 25 1.65 -8.54 2.02
CA GLY A 25 0.54 -8.56 2.98
C GLY A 25 0.12 -7.16 3.42
N HIS A 26 1.06 -6.22 3.53
CA HIS A 26 0.77 -4.83 3.83
C HIS A 26 -0.17 -4.22 2.77
N LEU A 27 0.15 -4.44 1.50
CA LEU A 27 -0.65 -3.92 0.38
C LEU A 27 -2.02 -4.59 0.31
N ASN A 28 -2.09 -5.89 0.57
CA ASN A 28 -3.36 -6.62 0.60
C ASN A 28 -4.29 -6.09 1.69
N ARG A 29 -3.73 -5.74 2.85
CA ARG A 29 -4.51 -5.15 3.94
C ARG A 29 -5.02 -3.76 3.58
N LEU A 30 -4.19 -2.93 2.93
CA LEU A 30 -4.62 -1.60 2.48
C LEU A 30 -5.75 -1.71 1.46
N LYS A 31 -5.68 -2.68 0.56
CA LYS A 31 -6.76 -2.94 -0.40
C LYS A 31 -8.06 -3.28 0.31
N ALA A 32 -8.01 -4.21 1.28
CA ALA A 32 -9.18 -4.61 2.04
C ALA A 32 -9.78 -3.42 2.81
N MET A 33 -8.92 -2.60 3.43
CA MET A 33 -9.35 -1.41 4.14
C MET A 33 -10.03 -0.41 3.21
N ALA A 34 -9.46 -0.18 2.03
CA ALA A 34 -10.03 0.72 1.03
C ALA A 34 -11.40 0.24 0.53
N LEU A 35 -11.54 -1.07 0.30
CA LEU A 35 -12.82 -1.66 -0.09
C LEU A 35 -13.88 -1.47 1.00
N ASN A 36 -13.50 -1.67 2.26
CA ASN A 36 -14.43 -1.45 3.39
C ASN A 36 -14.84 0.03 3.51
N TYR A 37 -13.91 0.95 3.28
CA TYR A 37 -14.20 2.37 3.31
C TYR A 37 -15.23 2.76 2.24
N LYS A 38 -15.15 2.13 1.07
CA LYS A 38 -16.03 2.45 -0.07
C LYS A 38 -17.33 1.66 -0.11
N HIS A 39 -17.46 0.58 0.67
CA HIS A 39 -18.64 -0.28 0.62
C HIS A 39 -19.75 0.29 1.51
N PRO A 40 -20.92 0.69 0.95
CA PRO A 40 -21.99 1.34 1.73
C PRO A 40 -22.53 0.50 2.88
N GLU A 41 -22.46 -0.83 2.80
CA GLU A 41 -22.94 -1.74 3.84
C GLU A 41 -21.90 -2.06 4.90
N SER A 42 -20.65 -1.62 4.72
CA SER A 42 -19.59 -1.81 5.71
C SER A 42 -19.79 -0.83 6.88
N LYS A 43 -19.54 -1.32 8.09
CA LYS A 43 -19.52 -0.44 9.27
C LYS A 43 -18.40 0.60 9.21
N PHE A 44 -17.44 0.43 8.31
CA PHE A 44 -16.34 1.37 8.10
C PHE A 44 -16.56 2.31 6.92
N PHE A 45 -17.76 2.29 6.34
CA PHE A 45 -18.08 3.16 5.22
C PHE A 45 -17.86 4.63 5.59
N ASN A 46 -17.05 5.33 4.79
CA ASN A 46 -16.67 6.74 4.98
C ASN A 46 -16.07 7.04 6.36
N ASN A 47 -15.48 6.05 7.03
CA ASN A 47 -14.89 6.22 8.35
C ASN A 47 -13.58 7.01 8.25
N ALA A 48 -13.55 8.20 8.86
CA ALA A 48 -12.39 9.10 8.78
C ALA A 48 -11.13 8.49 9.42
N THR A 49 -11.27 7.73 10.51
CA THR A 49 -10.15 7.08 11.17
C THR A 49 -9.54 6.01 10.25
N LEU A 50 -10.39 5.22 9.59
CA LEU A 50 -9.93 4.21 8.64
C LEU A 50 -9.17 4.86 7.48
N LEU A 51 -9.69 5.97 6.96
CA LEU A 51 -9.02 6.71 5.87
C LEU A 51 -7.63 7.17 6.29
N GLN A 52 -7.50 7.73 7.49
CA GLN A 52 -6.19 8.15 8.03
C GLN A 52 -5.22 6.98 8.14
N GLN A 53 -5.70 5.81 8.57
CA GLN A 53 -4.87 4.61 8.66
C GLN A 53 -4.41 4.14 7.28
N ILE A 54 -5.28 4.20 6.29
CA ILE A 54 -4.91 3.84 4.91
C ILE A 54 -3.83 4.78 4.39
N GLU A 55 -3.98 6.09 4.60
CA GLU A 55 -2.98 7.07 4.19
C GLU A 55 -1.62 6.80 4.86
N LYS A 56 -1.63 6.53 6.18
CA LYS A 56 -0.40 6.19 6.91
C LYS A 56 0.23 4.92 6.36
N GLY A 57 -0.57 3.92 6.03
CA GLY A 57 -0.08 2.67 5.46
C GLY A 57 0.58 2.86 4.10
N LEU A 58 0.01 3.71 3.26
CA LEU A 58 0.59 4.03 1.95
C LEU A 58 1.93 4.73 2.09
N LEU A 59 2.01 5.72 2.98
CA LEU A 59 3.25 6.46 3.21
C LEU A 59 4.32 5.58 3.86
N CYS A 60 3.93 4.69 4.76
CA CYS A 60 4.83 3.74 5.41
C CYS A 60 5.47 2.80 4.39
N PHE A 61 4.68 2.22 3.49
CA PHE A 61 5.20 1.30 2.47
C PHE A 61 6.21 2.00 1.57
N LYS A 62 5.90 3.21 1.13
CA LYS A 62 6.82 4.01 0.32
C LYS A 62 8.13 4.27 1.06
N LYS A 63 8.05 4.66 2.34
CA LYS A 63 9.22 4.99 3.16
C LYS A 63 10.11 3.77 3.39
N LYS A 64 9.50 2.62 3.72
CA LYS A 64 10.26 1.39 3.96
C LYS A 64 10.81 0.80 2.67
N ALA A 65 10.15 1.06 1.54
CA ALA A 65 10.56 0.61 0.21
C ALA A 65 11.00 -0.86 0.19
N PRO A 66 10.16 -1.80 0.68
CA PRO A 66 10.55 -3.20 0.70
C PRO A 66 10.78 -3.75 -0.70
N SER A 67 11.74 -4.67 -0.84
CA SER A 67 12.07 -5.25 -2.13
C SER A 67 12.21 -6.77 -2.02
N CYS A 68 11.92 -7.47 -3.13
CA CYS A 68 12.07 -8.92 -3.22
C CYS A 68 13.30 -9.23 -4.07
N SER A 69 14.26 -9.98 -3.52
CA SER A 69 15.54 -10.23 -4.20
C SER A 69 15.49 -11.42 -5.15
N ASP A 70 14.59 -12.37 -4.96
CA ASP A 70 14.51 -13.60 -5.78
C ASP A 70 13.36 -13.61 -6.78
N ASN A 71 12.57 -12.52 -6.85
CA ASN A 71 11.45 -12.43 -7.80
C ASN A 71 11.21 -10.97 -8.18
N TRP A 72 11.76 -10.58 -9.32
CA TRP A 72 11.65 -9.21 -9.85
C TRP A 72 10.21 -8.78 -10.07
N TRP A 73 9.31 -9.74 -10.31
CA TRP A 73 7.91 -9.43 -10.58
C TRP A 73 7.26 -8.63 -9.44
N TYR A 74 7.59 -8.99 -8.19
CA TYR A 74 7.04 -8.25 -7.05
C TYR A 74 7.49 -6.79 -7.05
N ASN A 75 8.75 -6.53 -7.40
CA ASN A 75 9.28 -5.17 -7.38
C ASN A 75 8.72 -4.31 -8.52
N ASP A 76 8.67 -4.87 -9.73
CA ASP A 76 8.39 -4.11 -10.93
C ASP A 76 6.91 -4.08 -11.30
N ILE A 77 6.16 -5.10 -10.93
CA ILE A 77 4.76 -5.24 -11.34
C ILE A 77 3.82 -5.42 -10.15
N GLY A 78 4.06 -6.46 -9.33
CA GLY A 78 3.11 -6.85 -8.28
C GLY A 78 2.89 -5.78 -7.23
N ALA A 79 3.97 -5.24 -6.64
CA ALA A 79 3.85 -4.22 -5.61
C ALA A 79 3.31 -2.89 -6.16
N PRO A 80 3.82 -2.35 -7.28
CA PRO A 80 3.23 -1.13 -7.85
C PRO A 80 1.75 -1.28 -8.21
N GLN A 81 1.35 -2.40 -8.78
CA GLN A 81 -0.04 -2.65 -9.13
C GLN A 81 -0.93 -2.71 -7.89
N ALA A 82 -0.49 -3.45 -6.87
CA ALA A 82 -1.24 -3.56 -5.61
C ALA A 82 -1.30 -2.23 -4.86
N TYR A 83 -0.23 -1.43 -4.92
CA TYR A 83 -0.18 -0.09 -4.32
C TYR A 83 -1.16 0.86 -4.99
N MET A 84 -1.33 0.75 -6.30
CA MET A 84 -2.22 1.62 -7.07
C MET A 84 -3.70 1.40 -6.74
N ILE A 85 -4.10 0.18 -6.38
CA ILE A 85 -5.51 -0.14 -6.15
C ILE A 85 -6.17 0.75 -5.09
N PRO A 86 -5.63 0.89 -3.85
CA PRO A 86 -6.23 1.80 -2.89
C PRO A 86 -6.23 3.25 -3.34
N LEU A 87 -5.23 3.68 -4.10
CA LEU A 87 -5.20 5.05 -4.64
C LEU A 87 -6.37 5.30 -5.61
N LEU A 88 -6.66 4.33 -6.48
CA LEU A 88 -7.78 4.44 -7.41
C LEU A 88 -9.12 4.41 -6.69
N LEU A 89 -9.27 3.52 -5.71
CA LEU A 89 -10.51 3.40 -4.93
C LEU A 89 -10.80 4.67 -4.13
N LEU A 90 -9.77 5.32 -3.63
CA LEU A 90 -9.90 6.46 -2.72
C LEU A 90 -9.60 7.81 -3.38
N LYS A 91 -9.56 7.83 -4.71
CA LYS A 91 -9.36 9.08 -5.46
C LYS A 91 -10.42 10.10 -5.04
N GLY A 92 -9.98 11.29 -4.65
CA GLY A 92 -10.88 12.34 -4.17
C GLY A 92 -11.12 12.30 -2.66
N HIS A 93 -10.75 11.22 -1.96
CA HIS A 93 -10.85 11.09 -0.50
C HIS A 93 -9.51 11.31 0.20
N ILE A 94 -8.42 10.83 -0.40
CA ILE A 94 -7.07 11.03 0.13
C ILE A 94 -6.70 12.50 -0.05
N SER A 95 -6.02 13.10 0.95
CA SER A 95 -5.56 14.47 0.86
C SER A 95 -4.65 14.64 -0.37
N HIS A 96 -4.69 15.83 -0.98
CA HIS A 96 -3.88 16.12 -2.17
C HIS A 96 -2.39 15.92 -1.89
N GLU A 97 -1.92 16.36 -0.72
CA GLU A 97 -0.52 16.21 -0.31
C GLU A 97 -0.12 14.74 -0.25
N ASN A 98 -0.91 13.90 0.43
CA ASN A 98 -0.61 12.49 0.54
C ASN A 98 -0.75 11.76 -0.79
N MET A 99 -1.67 12.18 -1.64
CA MET A 99 -1.81 11.63 -2.99
C MET A 99 -0.56 11.88 -3.82
N LEU A 100 0.04 13.08 -3.72
CA LEU A 100 1.28 13.39 -4.43
C LEU A 100 2.44 12.53 -3.95
N VAL A 101 2.56 12.33 -2.63
CA VAL A 101 3.62 11.48 -2.07
C VAL A 101 3.45 10.03 -2.52
N ALA A 102 2.23 9.51 -2.48
CA ALA A 102 1.94 8.15 -2.92
C ALA A 102 2.18 7.98 -4.42
N ALA A 103 1.76 8.95 -5.22
CA ALA A 103 1.96 8.91 -6.68
C ALA A 103 3.44 8.89 -7.05
N ALA A 104 4.30 9.53 -6.23
CA ALA A 104 5.75 9.51 -6.46
C ALA A 104 6.33 8.09 -6.39
N TYR A 105 5.78 7.22 -5.54
CA TYR A 105 6.18 5.82 -5.49
C TYR A 105 5.96 5.13 -6.84
N LEU A 106 4.78 5.34 -7.45
CA LEU A 106 4.44 4.73 -8.74
C LEU A 106 5.30 5.31 -9.86
N LYS A 107 5.54 6.63 -9.82
CA LYS A 107 6.41 7.30 -10.81
C LYS A 107 7.81 6.72 -10.78
N ASP A 108 8.38 6.54 -9.58
CA ASP A 108 9.73 5.97 -9.41
C ASP A 108 9.80 4.55 -9.99
N LYS A 109 8.74 3.74 -9.80
CA LYS A 109 8.69 2.39 -10.34
C LYS A 109 8.60 2.38 -11.86
N ILE A 110 7.83 3.27 -12.45
CA ILE A 110 7.72 3.40 -13.91
C ILE A 110 9.06 3.82 -14.49
N GLU A 111 9.73 4.79 -13.89
CA GLU A 111 11.04 5.26 -14.36
C GLU A 111 12.11 4.16 -14.26
N SER A 112 12.03 3.29 -13.26
CA SER A 112 12.99 2.18 -13.12
C SER A 112 12.85 1.12 -14.21
N LEU A 113 11.71 1.07 -14.92
CA LEU A 113 11.47 0.13 -16.02
C LEU A 113 12.01 0.63 -17.37
N SER A 114 12.33 1.90 -17.46
CA SER A 114 12.76 2.52 -18.72
C SER A 114 14.28 2.56 -18.97
#